data_d009cd7baedaacf5f2a9f388064d97ac
#
_entry.id   d009cd7baedaacf5f2a9f388064d97ac
#
_cell.length_a   1.000
_cell.length_b   1.000
_cell.length_c   1.000
_cell.angle_alpha   90.00
_cell.angle_beta   90.00
_cell.angle_gamma   90.00
#
_symmetry.space_group_name_H-M   'P 1'
#
loop_
_entity.id
_entity.type
_entity.pdbx_description
1 polymer ?
#
loop_
_entity_poly.entity_id
_entity_poly.type
_entity_poly.pdbx_seq_one_letter_code
_entity_poly.pdbx_strand_id
1 'polypeptide(L)'
;MLGPLVVLASWSSIDERVKEFHVALLLLQTAMLGAICSIDLLLFYVFFEAMLVPMYLLIGVWGSTERQAAAMKFFLYTLVGSLLMLIAILAVYFLAGQGGARSFDYASIYNGMLGANHEIAQCLAAKTCDTGIFSGSFHNEQLSPMAVALLRYGPWMFFAFALAFAIKVPMFPVHTWLPLAHVQAPVAGSMILAAVMLKMGTFGFWRFAVPFFPAMARMYQPLIATLAVIGIVYGAFMCLAQTDIKKLIAYSSVSHLGYCMLGMFAFTGEGATGSAYQMLNHGVSTGALFMLFGFLYERRHDRLMSSFGGIAKVMPVFTAFFVIVTFSSIAVPGTNGFIGEFLVLLGSFKSNLPLALSIAATTAVVLGAAYMLWMVQKVFFGQLTHEANRSLKDLGRREVFATLPFLALILVMGLKPQFILDVLNPSSQKYIARAAYGADADTSKVHITVRTLGPAVAEAAQPHLLVPGAIAFPSLQARDR
;
A
#
# COMPACT_ATOMS: atom_id res chain seq x y z
N MET A 1 4.40 10.43 14.08
CA MET A 1 5.38 9.53 14.72
C MET A 1 6.63 9.33 13.86
N LEU A 2 6.53 9.00 12.58
CA LEU A 2 7.67 8.66 11.72
C LEU A 2 8.68 9.81 11.55
N GLY A 3 8.22 11.05 11.36
CA GLY A 3 9.09 12.21 11.12
C GLY A 3 10.19 12.41 12.16
N PRO A 4 9.88 12.49 13.47
CA PRO A 4 10.88 12.56 14.50
C PRO A 4 11.87 11.40 14.51
N LEU A 5 11.38 10.15 14.22
CA LEU A 5 12.24 8.98 14.17
C LEU A 5 13.20 9.01 12.98
N VAL A 6 12.77 9.54 11.84
CA VAL A 6 13.63 9.74 10.67
C VAL A 6 14.73 10.76 10.95
N VAL A 7 14.41 11.87 11.63
CA VAL A 7 15.40 12.86 12.04
C VAL A 7 16.40 12.25 13.02
N LEU A 8 15.93 11.50 14.02
CA LEU A 8 16.80 10.80 14.96
C LEU A 8 17.70 9.76 14.28
N ALA A 9 17.18 9.03 13.31
CA ALA A 9 17.93 8.04 12.55
C ALA A 9 19.03 8.67 11.67
N SER A 10 18.79 9.87 11.13
CA SER A 10 19.75 10.57 10.26
C SER A 10 20.65 11.55 10.97
N TRP A 11 20.60 11.63 12.31
CA TRP A 11 21.30 12.63 13.09
C TRP A 11 22.83 12.68 12.87
N SER A 12 23.45 11.53 12.65
CA SER A 12 24.90 11.37 12.43
C SER A 12 25.28 10.95 11.02
N SER A 13 24.29 10.80 10.12
CA SER A 13 24.56 10.26 8.77
C SER A 13 24.81 11.34 7.72
N ILE A 14 24.55 12.60 8.03
CA ILE A 14 24.64 13.73 7.11
C ILE A 14 25.55 14.79 7.71
N ASP A 15 26.71 14.99 7.09
CA ASP A 15 27.71 15.98 7.52
C ASP A 15 27.71 17.23 6.61
N GLU A 16 27.27 17.11 5.36
CA GLU A 16 27.23 18.20 4.40
C GLU A 16 25.83 18.75 4.21
N ARG A 17 25.72 20.09 4.17
CA ARG A 17 24.45 20.80 3.89
C ARG A 17 23.30 20.34 4.80
N VAL A 18 23.58 20.12 6.05
CA VAL A 18 22.67 19.56 7.08
C VAL A 18 21.36 20.34 7.18
N LYS A 19 21.42 21.68 7.15
CA LYS A 19 20.26 22.56 7.20
C LYS A 19 19.29 22.28 6.03
N GLU A 20 19.80 22.25 4.82
CA GLU A 20 18.99 22.04 3.60
C GLU A 20 18.40 20.65 3.56
N PHE A 21 19.14 19.64 4.06
CA PHE A 21 18.66 18.27 4.19
C PHE A 21 17.41 18.21 5.10
N HIS A 22 17.47 18.82 6.28
CA HIS A 22 16.33 18.81 7.19
C HIS A 22 15.17 19.65 6.70
N VAL A 23 15.43 20.77 6.00
CA VAL A 23 14.38 21.54 5.32
C VAL A 23 13.68 20.68 4.27
N ALA A 24 14.43 19.95 3.44
CA ALA A 24 13.83 19.05 2.44
C ALA A 24 13.00 17.93 3.09
N LEU A 25 13.46 17.35 4.21
CA LEU A 25 12.69 16.36 4.98
C LEU A 25 11.37 16.92 5.51
N LEU A 26 11.39 18.12 6.09
CA LEU A 26 10.21 18.77 6.66
C LEU A 26 9.22 19.18 5.55
N LEU A 27 9.71 19.71 4.44
CA LEU A 27 8.87 20.02 3.26
C LEU A 27 8.21 18.75 2.70
N LEU A 28 8.96 17.65 2.61
CA LEU A 28 8.43 16.36 2.17
C LEU A 28 7.34 15.86 3.11
N GLN A 29 7.57 15.95 4.42
CA GLN A 29 6.58 15.57 5.42
C GLN A 29 5.32 16.43 5.34
N THR A 30 5.47 17.75 5.17
CA THR A 30 4.37 18.69 5.00
C THR A 30 3.56 18.36 3.75
N ALA A 31 4.22 18.09 2.63
CA ALA A 31 3.55 17.70 1.38
C ALA A 31 2.76 16.38 1.53
N MET A 32 3.32 15.38 2.22
CA MET A 32 2.63 14.11 2.47
C MET A 32 1.39 14.31 3.36
N LEU A 33 1.49 15.10 4.44
CA LEU A 33 0.35 15.42 5.31
C LEU A 33 -0.70 16.22 4.56
N GLY A 34 -0.28 17.21 3.77
CA GLY A 34 -1.17 18.00 2.92
C GLY A 34 -1.97 17.12 1.94
N ALA A 35 -1.31 16.16 1.28
CA ALA A 35 -1.99 15.24 0.37
C ALA A 35 -3.03 14.35 1.07
N ILE A 36 -2.69 13.81 2.27
CA ILE A 36 -3.63 12.98 3.04
C ILE A 36 -4.83 13.78 3.55
N CYS A 37 -4.60 15.01 4.01
CA CYS A 37 -5.63 15.86 4.60
C CYS A 37 -6.46 16.63 3.57
N SER A 38 -6.05 16.66 2.30
CA SER A 38 -6.78 17.38 1.25
C SER A 38 -8.17 16.79 1.01
N ILE A 39 -9.19 17.64 1.08
CA ILE A 39 -10.57 17.33 0.71
C ILE A 39 -10.83 17.74 -0.73
N ASP A 40 -10.10 18.71 -1.23
CA ASP A 40 -10.14 19.20 -2.60
C ASP A 40 -9.18 18.41 -3.50
N LEU A 41 -9.66 18.00 -4.67
CA LEU A 41 -8.91 17.13 -5.59
C LEU A 41 -7.72 17.85 -6.25
N LEU A 42 -7.85 19.14 -6.53
CA LEU A 42 -6.75 19.93 -7.07
C LEU A 42 -5.69 20.19 -6.00
N LEU A 43 -6.11 20.47 -4.76
CA LEU A 43 -5.20 20.63 -3.63
C LEU A 43 -4.46 19.32 -3.32
N PHE A 44 -5.16 18.18 -3.40
CA PHE A 44 -4.51 16.86 -3.33
C PHE A 44 -3.42 16.73 -4.39
N TYR A 45 -3.72 17.08 -5.65
CA TYR A 45 -2.76 17.03 -6.73
C TYR A 45 -1.53 17.91 -6.46
N VAL A 46 -1.73 19.15 -6.02
CA VAL A 46 -0.63 20.07 -5.70
C VAL A 46 0.30 19.48 -4.63
N PHE A 47 -0.23 18.93 -3.55
CA PHE A 47 0.59 18.31 -2.52
C PHE A 47 1.20 16.97 -2.99
N PHE A 48 0.49 16.21 -3.81
CA PHE A 48 1.00 14.97 -4.41
C PHE A 48 2.23 15.21 -5.29
N GLU A 49 2.23 16.32 -6.06
CA GLU A 49 3.37 16.77 -6.84
C GLU A 49 4.45 17.43 -5.98
N ALA A 50 4.07 18.21 -5.00
CA ALA A 50 5.01 18.89 -4.10
C ALA A 50 5.95 17.92 -3.36
N MET A 51 5.57 16.63 -3.20
CA MET A 51 6.46 15.60 -2.65
C MET A 51 7.64 15.28 -3.56
N LEU A 52 7.53 15.50 -4.88
CA LEU A 52 8.56 15.09 -5.83
C LEU A 52 9.84 15.89 -5.69
N VAL A 53 9.71 17.21 -5.52
CA VAL A 53 10.87 18.11 -5.48
C VAL A 53 11.79 17.82 -4.27
N PRO A 54 11.27 17.77 -3.02
CA PRO A 54 12.12 17.44 -1.87
C PRO A 54 12.75 16.04 -1.99
N MET A 55 11.99 15.04 -2.49
CA MET A 55 12.55 13.69 -2.64
C MET A 55 13.60 13.63 -3.75
N TYR A 56 13.41 14.34 -4.88
CA TYR A 56 14.40 14.48 -5.92
C TYR A 56 15.70 15.09 -5.37
N LEU A 57 15.61 16.15 -4.56
CA LEU A 57 16.75 16.77 -3.92
C LEU A 57 17.43 15.83 -2.92
N LEU A 58 16.66 15.11 -2.08
CA LEU A 58 17.20 14.15 -1.13
C LEU A 58 18.01 13.04 -1.83
N ILE A 59 17.52 12.52 -2.95
CA ILE A 59 18.23 11.50 -3.72
C ILE A 59 19.40 12.13 -4.48
N GLY A 60 19.19 13.24 -5.16
CA GLY A 60 20.15 13.83 -6.10
C GLY A 60 21.34 14.53 -5.43
N VAL A 61 21.16 15.09 -4.22
CA VAL A 61 22.21 15.84 -3.50
C VAL A 61 22.94 14.92 -2.51
N TRP A 62 22.20 14.18 -1.66
CA TRP A 62 22.77 13.35 -0.58
C TRP A 62 22.78 11.85 -0.89
N GLY A 63 22.45 11.48 -2.11
CA GLY A 63 22.51 10.09 -2.57
C GLY A 63 23.93 9.60 -2.84
N SER A 64 24.05 8.29 -3.15
CA SER A 64 25.34 7.64 -3.45
C SER A 64 25.78 7.83 -4.92
N THR A 65 26.57 6.94 -5.47
CA THR A 65 27.32 7.10 -6.72
C THR A 65 26.48 7.46 -7.96
N GLU A 66 25.31 6.81 -8.15
CA GLU A 66 24.45 7.02 -9.33
C GLU A 66 23.21 7.88 -8.99
N ARG A 67 23.35 8.76 -8.01
CA ARG A 67 22.25 9.57 -7.46
C ARG A 67 21.48 10.37 -8.48
N GLN A 68 22.18 10.96 -9.48
CA GLN A 68 21.52 11.79 -10.49
C GLN A 68 20.60 10.98 -11.40
N ALA A 69 21.09 9.84 -11.92
CA ALA A 69 20.29 8.94 -12.76
C ALA A 69 19.07 8.39 -12.00
N ALA A 70 19.25 8.01 -10.73
CA ALA A 70 18.18 7.53 -9.88
C ALA A 70 17.13 8.60 -9.57
N ALA A 71 17.57 9.83 -9.24
CA ALA A 71 16.70 10.97 -8.98
C ALA A 71 15.91 11.35 -10.25
N MET A 72 16.58 11.43 -11.41
CA MET A 72 15.92 11.74 -12.68
C MET A 72 14.89 10.67 -13.08
N LYS A 73 15.24 9.37 -12.95
CA LYS A 73 14.31 8.29 -13.26
C LYS A 73 13.09 8.33 -12.34
N PHE A 74 13.29 8.51 -11.03
CA PHE A 74 12.19 8.69 -10.08
C PHE A 74 11.29 9.86 -10.47
N PHE A 75 11.88 11.02 -10.75
CA PHE A 75 11.15 12.25 -11.08
C PHE A 75 10.34 12.09 -12.38
N LEU A 76 10.96 11.61 -13.47
CA LEU A 76 10.28 11.45 -14.76
C LEU A 76 9.16 10.43 -14.71
N TYR A 77 9.37 9.27 -14.05
CA TYR A 77 8.32 8.25 -13.91
C TYR A 77 7.08 8.81 -13.20
N THR A 78 7.32 9.49 -12.06
CA THR A 78 6.21 10.02 -11.27
C THR A 78 5.53 11.20 -11.93
N LEU A 79 6.29 12.11 -12.55
CA LEU A 79 5.75 13.29 -13.24
C LEU A 79 4.86 12.91 -14.43
N VAL A 80 5.30 11.96 -15.28
CA VAL A 80 4.49 11.54 -16.45
C VAL A 80 3.15 10.95 -16.00
N GLY A 81 3.15 10.11 -14.97
CA GLY A 81 1.90 9.56 -14.43
C GLY A 81 0.97 10.63 -13.89
N SER A 82 1.50 11.55 -13.11
CA SER A 82 0.71 12.58 -12.44
C SER A 82 0.19 13.67 -13.40
N LEU A 83 0.90 14.00 -14.48
CA LEU A 83 0.38 14.90 -15.52
C LEU A 83 -0.87 14.30 -16.21
N LEU A 84 -0.89 12.99 -16.47
CA LEU A 84 -2.08 12.31 -16.97
C LEU A 84 -3.23 12.37 -15.97
N MET A 85 -2.93 12.20 -14.68
CA MET A 85 -3.92 12.36 -13.62
C MET A 85 -4.47 13.80 -13.55
N LEU A 86 -3.64 14.83 -13.77
CA LEU A 86 -4.13 16.21 -13.82
C LEU A 86 -5.15 16.42 -14.93
N ILE A 87 -4.88 15.88 -16.13
CA ILE A 87 -5.83 15.93 -17.25
C ILE A 87 -7.16 15.26 -16.84
N ALA A 88 -7.09 14.10 -16.17
CA ALA A 88 -8.26 13.41 -15.68
C ALA A 88 -9.00 14.20 -14.59
N ILE A 89 -8.29 14.87 -13.68
CA ILE A 89 -8.88 15.76 -12.66
C ILE A 89 -9.69 16.90 -13.32
N LEU A 90 -9.12 17.54 -14.34
CA LEU A 90 -9.82 18.57 -15.09
C LEU A 90 -11.04 18.01 -15.82
N ALA A 91 -10.91 16.84 -16.45
CA ALA A 91 -12.04 16.16 -17.11
C ALA A 91 -13.18 15.86 -16.12
N VAL A 92 -12.86 15.33 -14.94
CA VAL A 92 -13.82 15.07 -13.86
C VAL A 92 -14.49 16.35 -13.38
N TYR A 93 -13.75 17.44 -13.21
CA TYR A 93 -14.28 18.75 -12.84
C TYR A 93 -15.33 19.26 -13.83
N PHE A 94 -15.05 19.16 -15.13
CA PHE A 94 -16.01 19.58 -16.15
C PHE A 94 -17.21 18.64 -16.25
N LEU A 95 -16.99 17.34 -16.07
CA LEU A 95 -18.02 16.32 -16.15
C LEU A 95 -18.99 16.43 -14.96
N ALA A 96 -18.49 16.44 -13.74
CA ALA A 96 -19.30 16.50 -12.52
C ALA A 96 -20.09 17.84 -12.40
N GLY A 97 -19.61 18.89 -13.03
CA GLY A 97 -20.27 20.19 -13.03
C GLY A 97 -21.43 20.37 -14.05
N GLN A 98 -21.75 19.35 -14.85
CA GLN A 98 -22.86 19.43 -15.82
C GLN A 98 -24.23 19.51 -15.15
N GLY A 99 -24.38 19.08 -13.89
CA GLY A 99 -25.61 19.12 -13.10
C GLY A 99 -25.70 20.27 -12.08
N GLY A 100 -24.71 21.17 -12.00
CA GLY A 100 -24.66 22.21 -10.96
C GLY A 100 -23.38 23.04 -10.96
N ALA A 101 -23.03 23.62 -9.80
CA ALA A 101 -21.80 24.38 -9.66
C ALA A 101 -20.55 23.50 -9.78
N ARG A 102 -19.59 23.91 -10.61
CA ARG A 102 -18.31 23.24 -10.76
C ARG A 102 -17.46 23.42 -9.51
N SER A 103 -16.91 22.33 -8.99
CA SER A 103 -16.06 22.34 -7.81
C SER A 103 -15.01 21.24 -7.90
N PHE A 104 -13.84 21.46 -7.27
CA PHE A 104 -12.84 20.42 -7.04
C PHE A 104 -13.04 19.69 -5.70
N ASP A 105 -14.03 20.09 -4.91
CA ASP A 105 -14.35 19.42 -3.65
C ASP A 105 -14.75 17.97 -3.87
N TYR A 106 -14.16 17.08 -3.07
CA TYR A 106 -14.36 15.65 -3.17
C TYR A 106 -15.84 15.24 -3.10
N ALA A 107 -16.58 15.80 -2.12
CA ALA A 107 -17.99 15.45 -1.91
C ALA A 107 -18.86 15.93 -3.07
N SER A 108 -18.60 17.12 -3.59
CA SER A 108 -19.30 17.68 -4.75
C SER A 108 -19.08 16.82 -6.01
N ILE A 109 -17.85 16.42 -6.29
CA ILE A 109 -17.52 15.53 -7.42
C ILE A 109 -18.18 14.17 -7.23
N TYR A 110 -18.00 13.56 -6.06
CA TYR A 110 -18.54 12.23 -5.77
C TYR A 110 -20.07 12.21 -5.91
N ASN A 111 -20.76 13.15 -5.29
CA ASN A 111 -22.23 13.25 -5.36
C ASN A 111 -22.72 13.56 -6.78
N GLY A 112 -21.99 14.42 -7.51
CA GLY A 112 -22.31 14.72 -8.91
C GLY A 112 -22.22 13.51 -9.83
N MET A 113 -21.32 12.56 -9.56
CA MET A 113 -21.15 11.34 -10.36
C MET A 113 -21.99 10.16 -9.84
N LEU A 114 -22.58 10.26 -8.64
CA LEU A 114 -23.23 9.15 -7.96
C LEU A 114 -24.42 8.58 -8.75
N GLY A 115 -25.32 9.45 -9.22
CA GLY A 115 -26.49 9.05 -10.00
C GLY A 115 -26.10 8.32 -11.29
N ALA A 116 -25.16 8.88 -12.03
CA ALA A 116 -24.65 8.28 -13.27
C ALA A 116 -23.95 6.94 -13.04
N ASN A 117 -23.16 6.81 -11.97
CA ASN A 117 -22.56 5.54 -11.59
C ASN A 117 -23.63 4.49 -11.23
N HIS A 118 -24.73 4.90 -10.59
CA HIS A 118 -25.84 4.02 -10.27
C HIS A 118 -26.58 3.53 -11.54
N GLU A 119 -26.86 4.42 -12.48
CA GLU A 119 -27.44 4.09 -13.78
C GLU A 119 -26.56 3.10 -14.56
N ILE A 120 -25.25 3.34 -14.62
CA ILE A 120 -24.29 2.44 -15.26
C ILE A 120 -24.32 1.07 -14.59
N ALA A 121 -24.39 1.02 -13.28
CA ALA A 121 -24.47 -0.22 -12.53
C ALA A 121 -25.71 -1.04 -12.85
N GLN A 122 -26.87 -0.38 -12.88
CA GLN A 122 -28.13 -1.04 -13.24
C GLN A 122 -28.10 -1.57 -14.68
N CYS A 123 -27.59 -0.77 -15.60
CA CYS A 123 -27.45 -1.14 -17.00
C CYS A 123 -26.51 -2.34 -17.18
N LEU A 124 -25.37 -2.39 -16.50
CA LEU A 124 -24.44 -3.51 -16.51
C LEU A 124 -25.06 -4.78 -15.90
N ALA A 125 -25.80 -4.64 -14.79
CA ALA A 125 -26.49 -5.76 -14.14
C ALA A 125 -27.59 -6.34 -15.03
N ALA A 126 -28.33 -5.51 -15.75
CA ALA A 126 -29.36 -5.90 -16.70
C ALA A 126 -28.79 -6.42 -18.03
N LYS A 127 -27.47 -6.32 -18.26
CA LYS A 127 -26.79 -6.62 -19.54
C LYS A 127 -27.35 -5.85 -20.74
N THR A 128 -27.87 -4.65 -20.47
CA THR A 128 -28.44 -3.77 -21.48
C THR A 128 -27.44 -2.72 -21.98
N CYS A 129 -26.30 -2.57 -21.31
CA CYS A 129 -25.20 -1.73 -21.78
C CYS A 129 -24.34 -2.47 -22.80
N ASP A 130 -24.14 -1.84 -23.96
CA ASP A 130 -23.04 -2.21 -24.83
C ASP A 130 -21.72 -1.64 -24.26
N THR A 131 -20.90 -2.51 -23.68
CA THR A 131 -19.61 -2.14 -23.08
C THR A 131 -18.46 -2.15 -24.10
N GLY A 132 -18.77 -2.13 -25.38
CA GLY A 132 -17.78 -2.01 -26.43
C GLY A 132 -16.96 -0.72 -26.28
N ILE A 133 -15.86 -0.75 -25.54
CA ILE A 133 -14.95 0.37 -25.23
C ILE A 133 -14.48 1.10 -26.52
N PHE A 134 -14.60 0.44 -27.67
CA PHE A 134 -14.18 0.93 -28.99
C PHE A 134 -15.33 1.07 -30.00
N SER A 135 -16.53 0.59 -29.70
CA SER A 135 -17.70 0.79 -30.55
C SER A 135 -18.34 2.16 -30.22
N GLY A 136 -18.10 3.15 -31.01
CA GLY A 136 -18.56 4.54 -30.79
C GLY A 136 -20.07 4.77 -30.82
N SER A 137 -20.91 3.76 -30.66
CA SER A 137 -22.38 3.82 -30.71
C SER A 137 -22.97 3.32 -29.38
N PHE A 138 -23.04 4.19 -28.40
CA PHE A 138 -23.85 3.97 -27.20
C PHE A 138 -25.28 4.44 -27.50
N HIS A 139 -26.11 3.58 -28.04
CA HIS A 139 -27.54 3.83 -28.18
C HIS A 139 -28.28 3.21 -26.99
N ASN A 140 -28.37 3.95 -25.90
CA ASN A 140 -29.27 3.59 -24.82
C ASN A 140 -30.05 4.85 -24.41
N GLU A 141 -31.28 4.99 -24.93
CA GLU A 141 -32.17 6.14 -24.68
C GLU A 141 -32.57 6.31 -23.20
N GLN A 142 -32.17 5.37 -22.35
CA GLN A 142 -32.51 5.32 -20.91
C GLN A 142 -31.43 5.86 -19.98
N LEU A 143 -30.21 6.17 -20.49
CA LEU A 143 -29.11 6.68 -19.66
C LEU A 143 -29.06 8.20 -19.71
N SER A 144 -28.75 8.82 -18.56
CA SER A 144 -28.48 10.26 -18.49
C SER A 144 -27.26 10.62 -19.35
N PRO A 145 -27.20 11.88 -19.87
CA PRO A 145 -26.01 12.34 -20.62
C PRO A 145 -24.70 12.14 -19.87
N MET A 146 -24.73 12.25 -18.55
CA MET A 146 -23.57 12.06 -17.70
C MET A 146 -23.15 10.58 -17.63
N ALA A 147 -24.11 9.65 -17.54
CA ALA A 147 -23.82 8.22 -17.56
C ALA A 147 -23.21 7.80 -18.90
N VAL A 148 -23.72 8.32 -20.01
CA VAL A 148 -23.16 8.11 -21.35
C VAL A 148 -21.72 8.65 -21.43
N ALA A 149 -21.48 9.86 -20.91
CA ALA A 149 -20.15 10.45 -20.89
C ALA A 149 -19.18 9.65 -20.00
N LEU A 150 -19.63 9.14 -18.84
CA LEU A 150 -18.83 8.27 -17.98
C LEU A 150 -18.54 6.91 -18.64
N LEU A 151 -19.47 6.31 -19.37
CA LEU A 151 -19.19 5.09 -20.12
C LEU A 151 -18.14 5.32 -21.20
N ARG A 152 -18.21 6.44 -21.91
CA ARG A 152 -17.33 6.78 -23.02
C ARG A 152 -15.92 7.19 -22.55
N TYR A 153 -15.82 8.07 -21.57
CA TYR A 153 -14.56 8.68 -21.13
C TYR A 153 -14.02 8.10 -19.82
N GLY A 154 -14.89 7.45 -19.01
CA GLY A 154 -14.53 6.86 -17.72
C GLY A 154 -13.34 5.89 -17.77
N PRO A 155 -13.22 4.98 -18.76
CA PRO A 155 -12.04 4.13 -18.89
C PRO A 155 -10.73 4.92 -18.95
N TRP A 156 -10.67 5.98 -19.76
CA TRP A 156 -9.49 6.81 -19.91
C TRP A 156 -9.17 7.61 -18.64
N MET A 157 -10.19 8.19 -18.00
CA MET A 157 -10.02 8.90 -16.72
C MET A 157 -9.57 7.94 -15.63
N PHE A 158 -10.19 6.76 -15.53
CA PHE A 158 -9.79 5.73 -14.58
C PHE A 158 -8.33 5.30 -14.79
N PHE A 159 -7.94 5.02 -16.03
CA PHE A 159 -6.55 4.64 -16.35
C PHE A 159 -5.55 5.74 -16.07
N ALA A 160 -5.88 6.99 -16.28
CA ALA A 160 -5.01 8.13 -15.95
C ALA A 160 -4.75 8.23 -14.44
N PHE A 161 -5.80 8.10 -13.61
CA PHE A 161 -5.66 7.99 -12.17
C PHE A 161 -4.90 6.71 -11.76
N ALA A 162 -5.31 5.57 -12.31
CA ALA A 162 -4.73 4.27 -12.00
C ALA A 162 -3.24 4.21 -12.34
N LEU A 163 -2.82 4.76 -13.49
CA LEU A 163 -1.41 4.79 -13.88
C LEU A 163 -0.57 5.66 -12.95
N ALA A 164 -1.05 6.86 -12.60
CA ALA A 164 -0.36 7.73 -11.65
C ALA A 164 -0.15 7.03 -10.30
N PHE A 165 -1.19 6.38 -9.80
CA PHE A 165 -1.13 5.67 -8.53
C PHE A 165 -0.34 4.36 -8.64
N ALA A 166 -0.44 3.60 -9.73
CA ALA A 166 0.34 2.39 -9.98
C ALA A 166 1.85 2.65 -10.06
N ILE A 167 2.25 3.78 -10.64
CA ILE A 167 3.65 4.22 -10.62
C ILE A 167 4.09 4.49 -9.18
N LYS A 168 3.28 5.16 -8.38
CA LYS A 168 3.60 5.51 -6.99
C LYS A 168 3.60 4.29 -6.07
N VAL A 169 2.69 3.31 -6.28
CA VAL A 169 2.62 2.01 -5.56
C VAL A 169 3.77 1.08 -5.90
N PRO A 170 4.57 1.32 -6.84
CA PRO A 170 5.36 0.59 -7.82
C PRO A 170 4.78 -0.78 -8.22
N MET A 171 3.64 -0.74 -8.90
CA MET A 171 3.06 -1.95 -9.48
C MET A 171 3.89 -2.45 -10.67
N PHE A 172 3.89 -3.76 -10.91
CA PHE A 172 4.41 -4.30 -12.16
C PHE A 172 3.55 -3.79 -13.35
N PRO A 173 4.15 -3.35 -14.48
CA PRO A 173 5.58 -3.27 -14.82
C PRO A 173 6.25 -1.92 -14.49
N VAL A 174 5.53 -0.94 -13.94
CA VAL A 174 6.00 0.45 -13.74
C VAL A 174 6.80 0.66 -12.43
N HIS A 175 7.36 -0.40 -11.85
CA HIS A 175 8.07 -0.41 -10.56
C HIS A 175 9.56 -0.12 -10.64
N THR A 176 10.16 -0.11 -11.84
CA THR A 176 11.63 -0.16 -12.02
C THR A 176 12.40 1.06 -11.49
N TRP A 177 11.73 2.14 -11.17
CA TRP A 177 12.32 3.32 -10.55
C TRP A 177 12.62 3.09 -9.06
N LEU A 178 11.81 2.27 -8.37
CA LEU A 178 11.85 2.12 -6.91
C LEU A 178 13.17 1.54 -6.39
N PRO A 179 13.69 0.41 -6.91
CA PRO A 179 14.95 -0.14 -6.41
C PRO A 179 16.13 0.82 -6.61
N LEU A 180 16.17 1.54 -7.73
CA LEU A 180 17.21 2.54 -7.99
C LEU A 180 17.13 3.72 -7.03
N ALA A 181 15.93 4.27 -6.83
CA ALA A 181 15.71 5.36 -5.90
C ALA A 181 16.13 4.98 -4.47
N HIS A 182 15.70 3.80 -3.98
CA HIS A 182 16.06 3.33 -2.65
C HIS A 182 17.56 3.11 -2.48
N VAL A 183 18.19 2.44 -3.44
CA VAL A 183 19.63 2.13 -3.36
C VAL A 183 20.47 3.40 -3.27
N GLN A 184 20.09 4.44 -4.01
CA GLN A 184 20.84 5.68 -4.05
C GLN A 184 20.46 6.68 -2.96
N ALA A 185 19.19 6.70 -2.49
CA ALA A 185 18.72 7.62 -1.47
C ALA A 185 19.51 7.50 -0.14
N PRO A 186 19.70 8.60 0.61
CA PRO A 186 20.15 8.52 1.99
C PRO A 186 19.14 7.72 2.84
N VAL A 187 19.58 7.24 4.00
CA VAL A 187 18.75 6.38 4.89
C VAL A 187 17.39 7.00 5.19
N ALA A 188 17.38 8.26 5.63
CA ALA A 188 16.15 9.00 5.90
C ALA A 188 15.21 9.09 4.68
N GLY A 189 15.77 9.33 3.48
CA GLY A 189 15.02 9.31 2.23
C GLY A 189 14.39 7.95 1.97
N SER A 190 15.14 6.85 2.15
CA SER A 190 14.61 5.49 2.00
C SER A 190 13.53 5.15 3.03
N MET A 191 13.69 5.59 4.29
CA MET A 191 12.67 5.40 5.33
C MET A 191 11.35 6.08 4.97
N ILE A 192 11.36 7.36 4.59
CA ILE A 192 10.14 8.11 4.24
C ILE A 192 9.52 7.56 2.96
N LEU A 193 10.35 7.28 1.95
CA LEU A 193 9.87 6.72 0.68
C LEU A 193 9.13 5.41 0.92
N ALA A 194 9.73 4.46 1.63
CA ALA A 194 9.11 3.16 1.92
C ALA A 194 7.92 3.26 2.87
N ALA A 195 8.04 4.04 3.95
CA ALA A 195 7.04 4.03 5.00
C ALA A 195 5.75 4.79 4.64
N VAL A 196 5.84 5.90 3.92
CA VAL A 196 4.68 6.78 3.66
C VAL A 196 4.47 7.03 2.17
N MET A 197 5.51 7.41 1.43
CA MET A 197 5.35 7.95 0.08
C MET A 197 4.74 6.94 -0.90
N LEU A 198 5.09 5.66 -0.79
CA LEU A 198 4.49 4.59 -1.60
C LEU A 198 2.99 4.44 -1.31
N LYS A 199 2.55 4.69 -0.07
CA LYS A 199 1.14 4.60 0.33
C LYS A 199 0.28 5.72 -0.22
N MET A 200 0.87 6.80 -0.72
CA MET A 200 0.11 7.82 -1.44
C MET A 200 -0.55 7.26 -2.70
N GLY A 201 0.08 6.27 -3.36
CA GLY A 201 -0.53 5.59 -4.50
C GLY A 201 -1.69 4.69 -4.09
N THR A 202 -1.53 3.83 -3.08
CA THR A 202 -2.62 2.99 -2.57
C THR A 202 -3.75 3.82 -1.98
N PHE A 203 -3.43 4.92 -1.27
CA PHE A 203 -4.42 5.89 -0.79
C PHE A 203 -5.19 6.55 -1.94
N GLY A 204 -4.51 6.87 -3.04
CA GLY A 204 -5.13 7.44 -4.23
C GLY A 204 -6.14 6.49 -4.89
N PHE A 205 -5.81 5.21 -5.01
CA PHE A 205 -6.77 4.20 -5.45
C PHE A 205 -7.98 4.11 -4.52
N TRP A 206 -7.71 4.04 -3.21
CA TRP A 206 -8.74 3.93 -2.18
C TRP A 206 -9.70 5.12 -2.15
N ARG A 207 -9.15 6.33 -2.26
CA ARG A 207 -9.92 7.55 -2.08
C ARG A 207 -10.53 8.09 -3.37
N PHE A 208 -9.84 7.96 -4.50
CA PHE A 208 -10.25 8.64 -5.74
C PHE A 208 -10.57 7.66 -6.87
N ALA A 209 -9.63 6.84 -7.31
CA ALA A 209 -9.81 6.02 -8.52
C ALA A 209 -11.03 5.09 -8.42
N VAL A 210 -11.15 4.33 -7.33
CA VAL A 210 -12.24 3.37 -7.17
C VAL A 210 -13.58 4.05 -6.87
N PRO A 211 -13.68 5.04 -5.93
CA PRO A 211 -14.96 5.69 -5.65
C PRO A 211 -15.53 6.54 -6.78
N PHE A 212 -14.66 7.16 -7.59
CA PHE A 212 -15.13 7.97 -8.72
C PHE A 212 -15.56 7.12 -9.92
N PHE A 213 -14.90 5.96 -10.12
CA PHE A 213 -15.10 5.09 -11.28
C PHE A 213 -15.36 3.64 -10.87
N PRO A 214 -16.38 3.34 -10.04
CA PRO A 214 -16.60 2.00 -9.50
C PRO A 214 -16.86 0.94 -10.58
N ALA A 215 -17.60 1.29 -11.64
CA ALA A 215 -17.85 0.40 -12.77
C ALA A 215 -16.55 0.01 -13.49
N MET A 216 -15.68 1.00 -13.74
CA MET A 216 -14.37 0.78 -14.38
C MET A 216 -13.45 -0.02 -13.45
N ALA A 217 -13.43 0.29 -12.16
CA ALA A 217 -12.65 -0.45 -11.18
C ALA A 217 -13.02 -1.94 -11.14
N ARG A 218 -14.31 -2.27 -11.26
CA ARG A 218 -14.78 -3.67 -11.34
C ARG A 218 -14.47 -4.31 -12.69
N MET A 219 -14.65 -3.58 -13.79
CA MET A 219 -14.32 -4.08 -15.13
C MET A 219 -12.83 -4.46 -15.23
N TYR A 220 -11.94 -3.62 -14.70
CA TYR A 220 -10.49 -3.84 -14.74
C TYR A 220 -9.94 -4.56 -13.51
N GLN A 221 -10.81 -5.01 -12.59
CA GLN A 221 -10.43 -5.80 -11.41
C GLN A 221 -9.52 -7.00 -11.75
N PRO A 222 -9.82 -7.86 -12.73
CA PRO A 222 -8.97 -9.01 -13.04
C PRO A 222 -7.59 -8.59 -13.54
N LEU A 223 -7.51 -7.53 -14.33
CA LEU A 223 -6.25 -7.00 -14.84
C LEU A 223 -5.38 -6.48 -13.70
N ILE A 224 -5.94 -5.62 -12.84
CA ILE A 224 -5.18 -5.01 -11.73
C ILE A 224 -4.78 -6.07 -10.71
N ALA A 225 -5.66 -7.01 -10.37
CA ALA A 225 -5.34 -8.13 -9.48
C ALA A 225 -4.24 -9.03 -10.08
N THR A 226 -4.28 -9.30 -11.38
CA THR A 226 -3.23 -10.07 -12.06
C THR A 226 -1.87 -9.35 -11.99
N LEU A 227 -1.83 -8.05 -12.29
CA LEU A 227 -0.60 -7.25 -12.19
C LEU A 227 -0.09 -7.18 -10.74
N ALA A 228 -0.99 -7.10 -9.76
CA ALA A 228 -0.64 -7.15 -8.35
C ALA A 228 0.02 -8.49 -7.98
N VAL A 229 -0.57 -9.62 -8.39
CA VAL A 229 -0.01 -10.97 -8.12
C VAL A 229 1.31 -11.19 -8.86
N ILE A 230 1.43 -10.73 -10.10
CA ILE A 230 2.72 -10.74 -10.81
C ILE A 230 3.75 -9.94 -9.99
N GLY A 231 3.39 -8.75 -9.49
CA GLY A 231 4.26 -7.95 -8.64
C GLY A 231 4.67 -8.66 -7.35
N ILE A 232 3.74 -9.39 -6.71
CA ILE A 232 4.00 -10.19 -5.50
C ILE A 232 5.07 -11.26 -5.79
N VAL A 233 4.81 -12.11 -6.78
CA VAL A 233 5.68 -13.26 -7.11
C VAL A 233 7.02 -12.80 -7.71
N TYR A 234 6.96 -11.90 -8.69
CA TYR A 234 8.15 -11.33 -9.32
C TYR A 234 9.03 -10.60 -8.31
N GLY A 235 8.43 -9.76 -7.44
CA GLY A 235 9.17 -9.05 -6.39
C GLY A 235 9.92 -10.01 -5.47
N ALA A 236 9.28 -11.11 -5.06
CA ALA A 236 9.89 -12.14 -4.23
C ALA A 236 11.07 -12.86 -4.93
N PHE A 237 10.93 -13.23 -6.21
CA PHE A 237 12.04 -13.79 -6.99
C PHE A 237 13.19 -12.79 -7.19
N MET A 238 12.85 -11.51 -7.42
CA MET A 238 13.88 -10.48 -7.51
C MET A 238 14.65 -10.31 -6.20
N CYS A 239 14.01 -10.47 -5.04
CA CYS A 239 14.71 -10.47 -3.74
C CYS A 239 15.71 -11.62 -3.63
N LEU A 240 15.34 -12.84 -4.04
CA LEU A 240 16.24 -14.02 -4.04
C LEU A 240 17.48 -13.80 -4.91
N ALA A 241 17.36 -13.05 -5.99
CA ALA A 241 18.46 -12.76 -6.91
C ALA A 241 19.39 -11.63 -6.45
N GLN A 242 19.04 -10.88 -5.37
CA GLN A 242 19.86 -9.76 -4.94
C GLN A 242 21.04 -10.20 -4.05
N THR A 243 22.16 -9.52 -4.25
CA THR A 243 23.36 -9.60 -3.38
C THR A 243 23.52 -8.36 -2.49
N ASP A 244 22.82 -7.29 -2.79
CA ASP A 244 22.79 -6.01 -2.05
C ASP A 244 21.59 -6.02 -1.09
N ILE A 245 21.85 -5.86 0.21
CA ILE A 245 20.84 -5.88 1.28
C ILE A 245 19.79 -4.78 1.06
N LYS A 246 20.24 -3.57 0.72
CA LYS A 246 19.34 -2.43 0.52
C LYS A 246 18.42 -2.64 -0.68
N LYS A 247 18.95 -3.24 -1.74
CA LYS A 247 18.21 -3.56 -2.95
C LYS A 247 17.20 -4.69 -2.72
N LEU A 248 17.56 -5.69 -1.90
CA LEU A 248 16.64 -6.75 -1.48
C LEU A 248 15.45 -6.15 -0.71
N ILE A 249 15.69 -5.28 0.29
CA ILE A 249 14.63 -4.61 1.05
C ILE A 249 13.76 -3.75 0.11
N ALA A 250 14.33 -3.11 -0.91
CA ALA A 250 13.56 -2.32 -1.87
C ALA A 250 12.64 -3.19 -2.75
N TYR A 251 13.10 -4.34 -3.24
CA TYR A 251 12.26 -5.26 -4.02
C TYR A 251 11.19 -5.94 -3.17
N SER A 252 11.44 -6.20 -1.87
CA SER A 252 10.39 -6.72 -0.99
C SER A 252 9.19 -5.77 -0.90
N SER A 253 9.42 -4.46 -1.02
CA SER A 253 8.33 -3.47 -1.07
C SER A 253 7.41 -3.65 -2.28
N VAL A 254 7.93 -4.06 -3.45
CA VAL A 254 7.12 -4.37 -4.64
C VAL A 254 6.18 -5.53 -4.33
N SER A 255 6.68 -6.57 -3.68
CA SER A 255 5.88 -7.73 -3.27
C SER A 255 4.80 -7.34 -2.25
N HIS A 256 5.17 -6.67 -1.15
CA HIS A 256 4.23 -6.31 -0.08
C HIS A 256 3.13 -5.33 -0.53
N LEU A 257 3.46 -4.38 -1.42
CA LEU A 257 2.45 -3.47 -1.96
C LEU A 257 1.57 -4.16 -3.01
N GLY A 258 2.05 -5.20 -3.66
CA GLY A 258 1.22 -6.11 -4.45
C GLY A 258 0.10 -6.73 -3.60
N TYR A 259 0.38 -7.15 -2.34
CA TYR A 259 -0.68 -7.60 -1.42
C TYR A 259 -1.68 -6.49 -1.11
N CYS A 260 -1.23 -5.24 -0.90
CA CYS A 260 -2.16 -4.12 -0.70
C CYS A 260 -3.12 -3.98 -1.90
N MET A 261 -2.61 -4.06 -3.12
CA MET A 261 -3.43 -3.95 -4.33
C MET A 261 -4.34 -5.14 -4.53
N LEU A 262 -3.87 -6.37 -4.28
CA LEU A 262 -4.70 -7.58 -4.36
C LEU A 262 -5.87 -7.51 -3.38
N GLY A 263 -5.62 -7.14 -2.11
CA GLY A 263 -6.66 -7.01 -1.09
C GLY A 263 -7.68 -5.91 -1.42
N MET A 264 -7.22 -4.79 -1.95
CA MET A 264 -8.07 -3.67 -2.37
C MET A 264 -9.01 -4.08 -3.51
N PHE A 265 -8.47 -4.75 -4.53
CA PHE A 265 -9.23 -5.18 -5.71
C PHE A 265 -9.89 -6.55 -5.56
N ALA A 266 -9.76 -7.21 -4.41
CA ALA A 266 -10.61 -8.34 -4.06
C ALA A 266 -12.08 -7.94 -3.86
N PHE A 267 -12.35 -6.68 -3.53
CA PHE A 267 -13.67 -6.12 -3.23
C PHE A 267 -14.45 -6.93 -2.19
N THR A 268 -13.73 -7.44 -1.18
CA THR A 268 -14.28 -8.12 -0.01
C THR A 268 -13.94 -7.32 1.25
N GLY A 269 -14.74 -7.44 2.30
CA GLY A 269 -14.51 -6.72 3.57
C GLY A 269 -13.14 -7.05 4.17
N GLU A 270 -12.77 -8.33 4.20
CA GLU A 270 -11.49 -8.80 4.71
C GLU A 270 -10.33 -8.30 3.82
N GLY A 271 -10.48 -8.39 2.50
CA GLY A 271 -9.47 -7.92 1.55
C GLY A 271 -9.21 -6.42 1.69
N ALA A 272 -10.26 -5.62 1.77
CA ALA A 272 -10.17 -4.18 1.96
C ALA A 272 -9.51 -3.83 3.30
N THR A 273 -9.97 -4.42 4.40
CA THR A 273 -9.39 -4.21 5.73
C THR A 273 -7.93 -4.67 5.77
N GLY A 274 -7.64 -5.84 5.20
CA GLY A 274 -6.29 -6.39 5.08
C GLY A 274 -5.36 -5.48 4.27
N SER A 275 -5.84 -4.92 3.15
CA SER A 275 -5.11 -3.94 2.34
C SER A 275 -4.72 -2.71 3.15
N ALA A 276 -5.67 -2.08 3.84
CA ALA A 276 -5.42 -0.91 4.68
C ALA A 276 -4.45 -1.25 5.84
N TYR A 277 -4.62 -2.41 6.46
CA TYR A 277 -3.74 -2.89 7.52
C TYR A 277 -2.33 -3.13 6.99
N GLN A 278 -2.18 -3.74 5.81
CA GLN A 278 -0.89 -4.01 5.18
C GLN A 278 -0.15 -2.74 4.76
N MET A 279 -0.85 -1.67 4.40
CA MET A 279 -0.23 -0.36 4.20
C MET A 279 0.49 0.14 5.45
N LEU A 280 -0.15 0.00 6.62
CA LEU A 280 0.45 0.36 7.91
C LEU A 280 1.62 -0.55 8.27
N ASN A 281 1.44 -1.87 8.13
CA ASN A 281 2.46 -2.88 8.41
C ASN A 281 3.74 -2.62 7.63
N HIS A 282 3.62 -2.49 6.32
CA HIS A 282 4.76 -2.21 5.46
C HIS A 282 5.44 -0.88 5.83
N GLY A 283 4.67 0.13 6.26
CA GLY A 283 5.22 1.39 6.75
C GLY A 283 6.10 1.20 7.98
N VAL A 284 5.64 0.41 8.94
CA VAL A 284 6.36 0.11 10.18
C VAL A 284 7.55 -0.81 9.91
N SER A 285 7.31 -1.97 9.32
CA SER A 285 8.34 -3.02 9.14
C SER A 285 9.45 -2.58 8.19
N THR A 286 9.11 -2.07 7.01
CA THR A 286 10.11 -1.68 6.01
C THR A 286 10.81 -0.38 6.39
N GLY A 287 10.10 0.55 7.04
CA GLY A 287 10.73 1.74 7.62
C GLY A 287 11.81 1.37 8.65
N ALA A 288 11.50 0.41 9.54
CA ALA A 288 12.46 -0.11 10.51
C ALA A 288 13.63 -0.86 9.85
N LEU A 289 13.36 -1.68 8.79
CA LEU A 289 14.43 -2.38 8.05
C LEU A 289 15.40 -1.39 7.41
N PHE A 290 14.91 -0.33 6.75
CA PHE A 290 15.79 0.68 6.17
C PHE A 290 16.57 1.46 7.23
N MET A 291 15.96 1.74 8.38
CA MET A 291 16.64 2.39 9.51
C MET A 291 17.76 1.53 10.06
N LEU A 292 17.47 0.27 10.38
CA LEU A 292 18.47 -0.67 10.89
C LEU A 292 19.58 -0.91 9.86
N PHE A 293 19.23 -1.12 8.59
CA PHE A 293 20.23 -1.21 7.53
C PHE A 293 21.10 0.06 7.48
N GLY A 294 20.50 1.24 7.67
CA GLY A 294 21.23 2.50 7.74
C GLY A 294 22.31 2.50 8.82
N PHE A 295 21.97 2.06 10.02
CA PHE A 295 22.93 1.96 11.13
C PHE A 295 24.09 0.98 10.84
N LEU A 296 23.81 -0.11 10.14
CA LEU A 296 24.85 -1.03 9.68
C LEU A 296 25.75 -0.38 8.60
N TYR A 297 25.12 0.31 7.65
CA TYR A 297 25.81 1.00 6.58
C TYR A 297 26.71 2.14 7.08
N GLU A 298 26.27 2.93 8.05
CA GLU A 298 27.11 4.00 8.67
C GLU A 298 28.40 3.45 9.28
N ARG A 299 28.37 2.20 9.77
CA ARG A 299 29.52 1.56 10.40
C ARG A 299 30.48 0.90 9.40
N ARG A 300 29.94 0.41 8.27
CA ARG A 300 30.70 -0.44 7.35
C ARG A 300 30.90 0.15 5.97
N HIS A 301 30.03 1.09 5.57
CA HIS A 301 29.99 1.71 4.23
C HIS A 301 29.90 0.68 3.09
N ASP A 302 29.33 -0.50 3.36
CA ASP A 302 29.11 -1.57 2.40
C ASP A 302 27.66 -2.06 2.44
N ARG A 303 27.17 -2.58 1.32
CA ARG A 303 25.80 -3.07 1.15
C ARG A 303 25.73 -4.52 0.73
N LEU A 304 26.86 -5.11 0.33
CA LEU A 304 26.92 -6.48 -0.18
C LEU A 304 26.81 -7.49 0.96
N MET A 305 25.93 -8.49 0.83
CA MET A 305 25.80 -9.56 1.84
C MET A 305 27.11 -10.32 2.02
N SER A 306 27.92 -10.43 0.95
CA SER A 306 29.22 -11.12 1.00
C SER A 306 30.24 -10.41 1.89
N SER A 307 30.10 -9.11 2.15
CA SER A 307 31.01 -8.33 3.01
C SER A 307 30.72 -8.52 4.50
N PHE A 308 29.62 -9.21 4.83
CA PHE A 308 29.20 -9.48 6.19
C PHE A 308 29.33 -10.97 6.52
N GLY A 309 29.05 -11.34 7.75
CA GLY A 309 29.05 -12.70 8.27
C GLY A 309 29.33 -12.68 9.76
N GLY A 310 28.53 -13.42 10.53
CA GLY A 310 28.71 -13.53 11.98
C GLY A 310 28.51 -12.24 12.78
N ILE A 311 27.80 -11.26 12.25
CA ILE A 311 27.54 -9.94 12.89
C ILE A 311 26.89 -10.10 14.26
N ALA A 312 26.08 -11.13 14.48
CA ALA A 312 25.47 -11.43 15.77
C ALA A 312 26.47 -11.56 16.94
N LYS A 313 27.70 -11.93 16.65
CA LYS A 313 28.75 -12.09 17.68
C LYS A 313 29.29 -10.75 18.20
N VAL A 314 29.26 -9.73 17.37
CA VAL A 314 29.80 -8.38 17.69
C VAL A 314 28.69 -7.34 17.94
N MET A 315 27.51 -7.54 17.35
CA MET A 315 26.36 -6.66 17.46
C MET A 315 25.08 -7.43 17.87
N PRO A 316 25.01 -8.03 19.08
CA PRO A 316 23.90 -8.88 19.48
C PRO A 316 22.57 -8.13 19.61
N VAL A 317 22.55 -6.90 20.15
CA VAL A 317 21.31 -6.10 20.28
C VAL A 317 20.78 -5.68 18.93
N PHE A 318 21.67 -5.23 18.03
CA PHE A 318 21.32 -4.92 16.66
C PHE A 318 20.70 -6.14 15.94
N THR A 319 21.33 -7.31 16.09
CA THR A 319 20.85 -8.54 15.48
C THR A 319 19.47 -8.94 16.00
N ALA A 320 19.25 -8.86 17.31
CA ALA A 320 17.94 -9.16 17.90
C ALA A 320 16.84 -8.24 17.33
N PHE A 321 17.10 -6.94 17.22
CA PHE A 321 16.17 -5.99 16.65
C PHE A 321 15.90 -6.26 15.17
N PHE A 322 16.95 -6.53 14.40
CA PHE A 322 16.81 -6.82 12.98
C PHE A 322 16.00 -8.11 12.73
N VAL A 323 16.22 -9.15 13.53
CA VAL A 323 15.47 -10.41 13.46
C VAL A 323 13.98 -10.20 13.79
N ILE A 324 13.65 -9.42 14.83
CA ILE A 324 12.24 -9.11 15.16
C ILE A 324 11.57 -8.38 14.00
N VAL A 325 12.23 -7.39 13.41
CA VAL A 325 11.69 -6.65 12.26
C VAL A 325 11.59 -7.54 11.02
N THR A 326 12.53 -8.47 10.83
CA THR A 326 12.47 -9.49 9.78
C THR A 326 11.25 -10.39 9.97
N PHE A 327 10.98 -10.87 11.17
CA PHE A 327 9.79 -11.68 11.47
C PHE A 327 8.48 -10.93 11.18
N SER A 328 8.47 -9.64 11.45
CA SER A 328 7.37 -8.75 11.04
C SER A 328 7.22 -8.69 9.51
N SER A 329 8.32 -8.58 8.78
CA SER A 329 8.32 -8.49 7.32
C SER A 329 7.88 -9.79 6.63
N ILE A 330 8.21 -10.96 7.20
CA ILE A 330 7.80 -12.27 6.66
C ILE A 330 6.47 -12.77 7.22
N ALA A 331 5.72 -11.91 7.88
CA ALA A 331 4.39 -12.19 8.39
C ALA A 331 4.32 -13.38 9.38
N VAL A 332 5.27 -13.47 10.33
CA VAL A 332 5.21 -14.47 11.41
C VAL A 332 4.04 -14.20 12.33
N PRO A 333 3.22 -15.20 12.71
CA PRO A 333 2.15 -15.04 13.68
C PRO A 333 2.63 -14.36 14.97
N GLY A 334 1.84 -13.42 15.49
CA GLY A 334 2.22 -12.57 16.63
C GLY A 334 2.89 -11.25 16.23
N THR A 335 3.19 -11.03 14.96
CA THR A 335 3.66 -9.76 14.41
C THR A 335 2.58 -9.10 13.56
N ASN A 336 2.72 -7.79 13.34
CA ASN A 336 1.77 -7.00 12.56
C ASN A 336 1.62 -7.50 11.11
N GLY A 337 2.71 -7.95 10.47
CA GLY A 337 2.69 -8.42 9.08
C GLY A 337 1.70 -9.55 8.82
N PHE A 338 1.60 -10.48 9.78
CA PHE A 338 0.68 -11.62 9.68
C PHE A 338 -0.78 -11.20 9.49
N ILE A 339 -1.24 -10.23 10.30
CA ILE A 339 -2.64 -9.81 10.27
C ILE A 339 -3.02 -9.24 8.90
N GLY A 340 -2.18 -8.36 8.35
CA GLY A 340 -2.45 -7.72 7.05
C GLY A 340 -2.46 -8.72 5.90
N GLU A 341 -1.41 -9.54 5.77
CA GLU A 341 -1.29 -10.52 4.68
C GLU A 341 -2.34 -11.62 4.77
N PHE A 342 -2.62 -12.12 5.98
CA PHE A 342 -3.66 -13.11 6.20
C PHE A 342 -5.04 -12.61 5.77
N LEU A 343 -5.43 -11.39 6.17
CA LEU A 343 -6.71 -10.80 5.77
C LEU A 343 -6.79 -10.55 4.26
N VAL A 344 -5.70 -10.12 3.62
CA VAL A 344 -5.65 -9.96 2.17
C VAL A 344 -5.88 -11.29 1.46
N LEU A 345 -5.16 -12.33 1.86
CA LEU A 345 -5.31 -13.67 1.27
C LEU A 345 -6.71 -14.22 1.52
N LEU A 346 -7.22 -14.15 2.74
CA LEU A 346 -8.58 -14.58 3.07
C LEU A 346 -9.61 -13.86 2.20
N GLY A 347 -9.48 -12.55 2.04
CA GLY A 347 -10.34 -11.74 1.18
C GLY A 347 -10.21 -12.11 -0.31
N SER A 348 -9.01 -12.43 -0.79
CA SER A 348 -8.79 -12.85 -2.17
C SER A 348 -9.42 -14.22 -2.47
N PHE A 349 -9.35 -15.17 -1.54
CA PHE A 349 -10.03 -16.47 -1.67
C PHE A 349 -11.56 -16.37 -1.63
N LYS A 350 -12.11 -15.37 -0.92
CA LYS A 350 -13.55 -15.11 -0.88
C LYS A 350 -14.06 -14.27 -2.05
N SER A 351 -13.16 -13.75 -2.87
CA SER A 351 -13.50 -12.86 -3.99
C SER A 351 -13.91 -13.64 -5.24
N ASN A 352 -14.46 -12.91 -6.23
CA ASN A 352 -14.75 -13.44 -7.56
C ASN A 352 -13.52 -13.51 -8.48
N LEU A 353 -12.30 -13.29 -7.95
CA LEU A 353 -11.06 -13.40 -8.70
C LEU A 353 -10.76 -14.88 -9.04
N PRO A 354 -10.03 -15.15 -10.14
CA PRO A 354 -9.56 -16.49 -10.43
C PRO A 354 -8.77 -17.09 -9.27
N LEU A 355 -9.13 -18.28 -8.82
CA LEU A 355 -8.50 -18.97 -7.69
C LEU A 355 -6.97 -19.08 -7.84
N ALA A 356 -6.49 -19.23 -9.08
CA ALA A 356 -5.06 -19.27 -9.39
C ALA A 356 -4.29 -18.04 -8.90
N LEU A 357 -4.91 -16.84 -8.89
CA LEU A 357 -4.27 -15.63 -8.38
C LEU A 357 -4.08 -15.70 -6.87
N SER A 358 -5.07 -16.16 -6.12
CA SER A 358 -4.99 -16.33 -4.66
C SER A 358 -3.96 -17.40 -4.29
N ILE A 359 -3.91 -18.52 -5.01
CA ILE A 359 -2.89 -19.56 -4.82
C ILE A 359 -1.49 -19.01 -5.09
N ALA A 360 -1.28 -18.32 -6.21
CA ALA A 360 0.00 -17.74 -6.57
C ALA A 360 0.47 -16.71 -5.53
N ALA A 361 -0.43 -15.84 -5.03
CA ALA A 361 -0.11 -14.90 -3.96
C ALA A 361 0.29 -15.62 -2.67
N THR A 362 -0.40 -16.73 -2.32
CA THR A 362 -0.07 -17.51 -1.12
C THR A 362 1.32 -18.15 -1.20
N THR A 363 1.73 -18.65 -2.38
CA THR A 363 3.09 -19.22 -2.53
C THR A 363 4.19 -18.20 -2.29
N ALA A 364 3.93 -16.92 -2.55
CA ALA A 364 4.91 -15.87 -2.34
C ALA A 364 5.18 -15.58 -0.85
N VAL A 365 4.32 -15.98 0.08
CA VAL A 365 4.60 -15.93 1.54
C VAL A 365 5.83 -16.80 1.86
N VAL A 366 5.88 -18.01 1.28
CA VAL A 366 7.02 -18.93 1.45
C VAL A 366 8.29 -18.33 0.84
N LEU A 367 8.19 -17.72 -0.33
CA LEU A 367 9.32 -17.03 -0.97
C LEU A 367 9.80 -15.84 -0.11
N GLY A 368 8.87 -15.11 0.52
CA GLY A 368 9.15 -14.03 1.46
C GLY A 368 10.02 -14.49 2.63
N ALA A 369 9.61 -15.58 3.27
CA ALA A 369 10.39 -16.19 4.33
C ALA A 369 11.76 -16.66 3.82
N ALA A 370 11.82 -17.29 2.65
CA ALA A 370 13.04 -17.82 2.09
C ALA A 370 14.10 -16.73 1.86
N TYR A 371 13.78 -15.62 1.15
CA TYR A 371 14.79 -14.59 0.85
C TYR A 371 15.20 -13.79 2.09
N MET A 372 14.27 -13.51 3.01
CA MET A 372 14.62 -12.75 4.21
C MET A 372 15.44 -13.56 5.20
N LEU A 373 15.06 -14.81 5.46
CA LEU A 373 15.83 -15.68 6.36
C LEU A 373 17.20 -16.03 5.77
N TRP A 374 17.30 -16.23 4.45
CA TRP A 374 18.58 -16.41 3.76
C TRP A 374 19.48 -15.18 3.92
N MET A 375 18.97 -13.98 3.76
CA MET A 375 19.72 -12.75 3.98
C MET A 375 20.17 -12.64 5.44
N VAL A 376 19.28 -12.89 6.40
CA VAL A 376 19.61 -12.88 7.84
C VAL A 376 20.67 -13.93 8.16
N GLN A 377 20.56 -15.14 7.65
CA GLN A 377 21.53 -16.19 7.85
C GLN A 377 22.92 -15.76 7.36
N LYS A 378 23.01 -15.22 6.13
CA LYS A 378 24.28 -14.79 5.54
C LYS A 378 24.94 -13.63 6.26
N VAL A 379 24.15 -12.64 6.67
CA VAL A 379 24.68 -11.39 7.24
C VAL A 379 24.99 -11.54 8.72
N PHE A 380 24.08 -12.13 9.49
CA PHE A 380 24.16 -12.08 10.95
C PHE A 380 24.77 -13.34 11.57
N PHE A 381 24.54 -14.51 10.96
CA PHE A 381 24.96 -15.77 11.55
C PHE A 381 26.17 -16.36 10.85
N GLY A 382 26.72 -17.44 11.42
CA GLY A 382 27.91 -18.11 10.93
C GLY A 382 29.23 -17.61 11.53
N GLN A 383 30.30 -17.73 10.77
CA GLN A 383 31.63 -17.30 11.21
C GLN A 383 31.88 -15.84 10.87
N LEU A 384 32.62 -15.15 11.73
CA LEU A 384 33.08 -13.78 11.49
C LEU A 384 34.30 -13.79 10.57
N THR A 385 34.04 -13.83 9.26
CA THR A 385 35.08 -14.05 8.24
C THR A 385 35.89 -12.80 7.90
N HIS A 386 35.28 -11.61 8.03
CA HIS A 386 35.92 -10.35 7.66
C HIS A 386 36.49 -9.63 8.89
N GLU A 387 37.78 -9.30 8.83
CA GLU A 387 38.47 -8.55 9.90
C GLU A 387 37.79 -7.22 10.24
N ALA A 388 37.38 -6.49 9.20
CA ALA A 388 36.69 -5.20 9.34
C ALA A 388 35.35 -5.29 10.11
N ASN A 389 34.77 -6.46 10.26
CA ASN A 389 33.53 -6.65 11.03
C ASN A 389 33.79 -6.85 12.53
N ARG A 390 35.03 -7.20 12.94
CA ARG A 390 35.37 -7.44 14.35
C ARG A 390 35.33 -6.19 15.22
N SER A 391 35.59 -5.03 14.62
CA SER A 391 35.62 -3.74 15.32
C SER A 391 34.28 -3.00 15.35
N LEU A 392 33.21 -3.60 14.80
CA LEU A 392 31.90 -2.99 14.75
C LEU A 392 31.31 -2.85 16.16
N LYS A 393 30.81 -1.65 16.46
CA LYS A 393 30.14 -1.35 17.73
C LYS A 393 28.64 -1.60 17.61
N ASP A 394 28.05 -2.21 18.63
CA ASP A 394 26.59 -2.42 18.71
C ASP A 394 25.82 -1.08 18.79
N LEU A 395 24.50 -1.13 18.82
CA LEU A 395 23.64 0.03 18.83
C LEU A 395 23.93 0.97 20.00
N GLY A 396 24.06 2.25 19.70
CA GLY A 396 24.10 3.31 20.66
C GLY A 396 22.73 3.59 21.30
N ARG A 397 22.68 4.27 22.44
CA ARG A 397 21.43 4.62 23.15
C ARG A 397 20.43 5.35 22.25
N ARG A 398 20.89 6.26 21.40
CA ARG A 398 20.04 6.99 20.45
C ARG A 398 19.39 6.05 19.43
N GLU A 399 20.16 5.13 18.86
CA GLU A 399 19.70 4.17 17.83
C GLU A 399 18.70 3.17 18.43
N VAL A 400 18.96 2.69 19.65
CA VAL A 400 18.00 1.89 20.42
C VAL A 400 16.70 2.67 20.63
N PHE A 401 16.78 3.91 21.12
CA PHE A 401 15.60 4.75 21.35
C PHE A 401 14.82 5.04 20.06
N ALA A 402 15.48 5.24 18.93
CA ALA A 402 14.83 5.43 17.63
C ALA A 402 14.14 4.15 17.12
N THR A 403 14.67 2.95 17.47
CA THR A 403 14.13 1.66 16.99
C THR A 403 12.99 1.15 17.86
N LEU A 404 13.03 1.38 19.17
CA LEU A 404 12.02 0.86 20.11
C LEU A 404 10.56 1.15 19.73
N PRO A 405 10.18 2.35 19.25
CA PRO A 405 8.81 2.62 18.83
C PRO A 405 8.33 1.71 17.69
N PHE A 406 9.21 1.35 16.74
CA PHE A 406 8.88 0.42 15.67
C PHE A 406 8.65 -1.00 16.21
N LEU A 407 9.53 -1.47 17.12
CA LEU A 407 9.38 -2.79 17.75
C LEU A 407 8.10 -2.86 18.58
N ALA A 408 7.80 -1.82 19.34
CA ALA A 408 6.57 -1.73 20.11
C ALA A 408 5.33 -1.80 19.22
N LEU A 409 5.32 -1.06 18.10
CA LEU A 409 4.21 -1.11 17.13
C LEU A 409 4.08 -2.48 16.49
N ILE A 410 5.19 -3.13 16.10
CA ILE A 410 5.16 -4.49 15.53
C ILE A 410 4.43 -5.45 16.47
N LEU A 411 4.77 -5.42 17.75
CA LEU A 411 4.19 -6.31 18.75
C LEU A 411 2.75 -5.92 19.10
N VAL A 412 2.47 -4.64 19.32
CA VAL A 412 1.11 -4.17 19.66
C VAL A 412 0.14 -4.46 18.52
N MET A 413 0.52 -4.15 17.29
CA MET A 413 -0.31 -4.43 16.11
C MET A 413 -0.46 -5.94 15.85
N GLY A 414 0.56 -6.75 16.17
CA GLY A 414 0.51 -8.21 15.98
C GLY A 414 -0.31 -8.93 17.06
N LEU A 415 -0.17 -8.53 18.32
CA LEU A 415 -0.81 -9.21 19.47
C LEU A 415 -2.20 -8.65 19.81
N LYS A 416 -2.44 -7.36 19.55
CA LYS A 416 -3.73 -6.68 19.77
C LYS A 416 -4.18 -5.94 18.50
N PRO A 417 -4.44 -6.65 17.39
CA PRO A 417 -4.79 -6.01 16.12
C PRO A 417 -6.11 -5.24 16.18
N GLN A 418 -7.00 -5.61 17.12
CA GLN A 418 -8.33 -5.03 17.25
C GLN A 418 -8.30 -3.53 17.37
N PHE A 419 -7.33 -2.98 18.09
CA PHE A 419 -7.14 -1.53 18.24
C PHE A 419 -7.03 -0.77 16.90
N ILE A 420 -6.37 -1.37 15.90
CA ILE A 420 -6.27 -0.80 14.54
C ILE A 420 -7.48 -1.20 13.71
N LEU A 421 -7.96 -2.44 13.84
CA LEU A 421 -9.08 -2.96 13.06
C LEU A 421 -10.38 -2.19 13.34
N ASP A 422 -10.62 -1.77 14.59
CA ASP A 422 -11.80 -0.96 14.96
C ASP A 422 -11.82 0.41 14.23
N VAL A 423 -10.65 0.96 13.92
CA VAL A 423 -10.52 2.20 13.15
C VAL A 423 -10.65 1.94 11.65
N LEU A 424 -10.10 0.83 11.15
CA LEU A 424 -10.07 0.53 9.72
C LEU A 424 -11.38 -0.05 9.19
N ASN A 425 -12.06 -0.91 9.97
CA ASN A 425 -13.27 -1.60 9.52
C ASN A 425 -14.38 -0.67 9.00
N PRO A 426 -14.75 0.43 9.67
CA PRO A 426 -15.77 1.34 9.16
C PRO A 426 -15.37 1.98 7.82
N SER A 427 -14.09 2.33 7.68
CA SER A 427 -13.56 2.89 6.42
C SER A 427 -13.54 1.86 5.29
N SER A 428 -13.20 0.61 5.62
CA SER A 428 -13.19 -0.51 4.67
C SER A 428 -14.60 -0.84 4.18
N GLN A 429 -15.59 -0.84 5.08
CA GLN A 429 -17.01 -1.02 4.70
C GLN A 429 -17.49 0.08 3.78
N LYS A 430 -17.18 1.36 4.09
CA LYS A 430 -17.50 2.49 3.20
C LYS A 430 -16.82 2.34 1.83
N TYR A 431 -15.56 1.91 1.79
CA TYR A 431 -14.86 1.64 0.53
C TYR A 431 -15.58 0.58 -0.31
N ILE A 432 -15.96 -0.55 0.31
CA ILE A 432 -16.69 -1.62 -0.38
C ILE A 432 -18.06 -1.14 -0.87
N ALA A 433 -18.81 -0.39 -0.06
CA ALA A 433 -20.07 0.19 -0.46
C ALA A 433 -19.92 1.12 -1.67
N ARG A 434 -18.89 1.96 -1.70
CA ARG A 434 -18.58 2.82 -2.84
C ARG A 434 -18.18 2.04 -4.09
N ALA A 435 -17.37 0.99 -3.92
CA ALA A 435 -16.99 0.08 -5.00
C ALA A 435 -18.18 -0.75 -5.51
N ALA A 436 -19.22 -0.93 -4.71
CA ALA A 436 -20.46 -1.62 -5.08
C ALA A 436 -21.48 -0.72 -5.80
N TYR A 437 -21.04 0.39 -6.39
CA TYR A 437 -21.82 1.35 -7.21
C TYR A 437 -22.36 2.60 -6.53
N GLY A 438 -21.63 3.08 -5.51
CA GLY A 438 -21.84 4.47 -5.07
C GLY A 438 -23.09 4.75 -4.26
N ALA A 439 -23.81 3.77 -3.78
CA ALA A 439 -24.78 4.02 -2.74
C ALA A 439 -24.00 4.37 -1.45
N ASP A 440 -24.18 5.60 -0.93
CA ASP A 440 -24.11 5.83 0.51
C ASP A 440 -25.31 5.08 1.12
N ALA A 441 -25.26 3.76 1.01
CA ALA A 441 -26.15 2.91 1.73
C ALA A 441 -25.91 3.23 3.20
N ASP A 442 -26.95 3.67 3.87
CA ASP A 442 -27.05 3.61 5.32
C ASP A 442 -26.44 2.27 5.74
N THR A 443 -25.20 2.31 6.25
CA THR A 443 -24.37 1.12 6.46
C THR A 443 -24.98 0.16 7.48
N SER A 444 -26.08 0.55 8.13
CA SER A 444 -26.92 -0.29 8.97
C SER A 444 -27.80 -1.28 8.16
N LYS A 445 -27.94 -1.11 6.84
CA LYS A 445 -28.83 -1.90 5.97
C LYS A 445 -28.16 -2.59 4.80
N VAL A 446 -26.85 -2.55 4.64
CA VAL A 446 -26.16 -3.29 3.59
C VAL A 446 -26.03 -4.76 4.00
N HIS A 447 -27.11 -5.51 3.85
CA HIS A 447 -27.01 -6.93 3.61
C HIS A 447 -26.39 -7.09 2.21
N ILE A 448 -25.08 -7.36 2.14
CA ILE A 448 -24.43 -7.80 0.92
C ILE A 448 -25.03 -9.15 0.55
N THR A 449 -26.09 -9.12 -0.26
CA THR A 449 -26.60 -10.33 -0.88
C THR A 449 -25.54 -10.72 -1.92
N VAL A 450 -24.65 -11.63 -1.56
CA VAL A 450 -23.71 -12.28 -2.49
C VAL A 450 -24.55 -13.14 -3.44
N ARG A 451 -25.09 -12.48 -4.47
CA ARG A 451 -25.79 -13.16 -5.56
C ARG A 451 -24.78 -13.58 -6.63
N THR A 452 -23.98 -14.62 -6.37
CA THR A 452 -23.23 -15.30 -7.44
C THR A 452 -22.70 -16.70 -7.06
N LEU A 453 -23.40 -17.38 -6.15
CA LEU A 453 -23.24 -18.83 -6.08
C LEU A 453 -24.53 -19.40 -6.63
N GLY A 454 -24.43 -20.25 -7.67
CA GLY A 454 -25.59 -20.95 -8.20
C GLY A 454 -26.33 -21.73 -7.08
N PRO A 455 -27.61 -22.13 -7.28
CA PRO A 455 -28.46 -22.67 -6.23
C PRO A 455 -27.85 -23.83 -5.45
N ALA A 456 -26.95 -24.61 -6.02
CA ALA A 456 -26.27 -25.72 -5.36
C ALA A 456 -25.23 -25.32 -4.30
N VAL A 457 -24.73 -24.07 -4.28
CA VAL A 457 -23.74 -23.59 -3.30
C VAL A 457 -24.39 -22.72 -2.22
N ALA A 458 -25.56 -22.16 -2.49
CA ALA A 458 -26.35 -21.44 -1.51
C ALA A 458 -26.94 -22.38 -0.45
N GLU A 459 -27.21 -23.63 -0.81
CA GLU A 459 -27.72 -24.66 0.10
C GLU A 459 -26.62 -25.21 1.03
N ALA A 460 -25.36 -25.19 0.59
CA ALA A 460 -24.21 -25.59 1.42
C ALA A 460 -23.73 -24.50 2.40
N ALA A 461 -24.22 -23.27 2.29
CA ALA A 461 -23.85 -22.12 3.14
C ALA A 461 -24.87 -21.86 4.26
N GLN A 462 -25.85 -22.71 4.48
CA GLN A 462 -26.67 -22.65 5.68
C GLN A 462 -25.85 -23.13 6.88
N PRO A 463 -25.79 -22.38 7.98
CA PRO A 463 -25.03 -22.80 9.16
C PRO A 463 -25.81 -23.91 9.89
N HIS A 464 -25.61 -25.16 9.51
CA HIS A 464 -25.91 -26.29 10.35
C HIS A 464 -24.80 -26.47 11.40
N LEU A 465 -24.75 -25.55 12.37
CA LEU A 465 -24.00 -25.70 13.62
C LEU A 465 -24.98 -25.47 14.77
N LEU A 466 -25.94 -26.36 14.90
CA LEU A 466 -26.54 -26.65 16.17
C LEU A 466 -25.59 -27.61 16.89
N VAL A 467 -24.73 -27.07 17.75
CA VAL A 467 -24.07 -27.85 18.80
C VAL A 467 -25.07 -27.98 19.93
N PRO A 468 -25.55 -29.20 20.28
CA PRO A 468 -26.37 -29.38 21.47
C PRO A 468 -25.46 -29.24 22.68
N GLY A 469 -25.66 -28.21 23.50
CA GLY A 469 -24.96 -28.09 24.78
C GLY A 469 -24.51 -26.71 25.24
N ALA A 470 -25.06 -25.60 24.74
CA ALA A 470 -24.79 -24.30 25.33
C ALA A 470 -25.75 -24.01 26.50
N ILE A 471 -25.18 -23.98 27.69
CA ILE A 471 -25.81 -23.58 28.95
C ILE A 471 -26.33 -22.15 28.83
N ALA A 472 -27.65 -21.98 28.97
CA ALA A 472 -28.31 -20.68 29.02
C ALA A 472 -27.94 -19.96 30.34
N PHE A 473 -27.31 -18.77 30.22
CA PHE A 473 -27.23 -17.84 31.35
C PHE A 473 -28.49 -16.98 31.39
N PRO A 474 -29.15 -16.83 32.59
CA PRO A 474 -30.34 -16.00 32.70
C PRO A 474 -30.03 -14.53 32.64
N SER A 475 -30.85 -13.81 31.88
CA SER A 475 -30.85 -12.35 31.76
C SER A 475 -31.11 -11.69 33.12
N LEU A 476 -30.17 -10.84 33.56
CA LEU A 476 -30.39 -9.90 34.66
C LEU A 476 -31.26 -8.74 34.14
N GLN A 477 -32.53 -8.76 34.53
CA GLN A 477 -33.41 -7.60 34.44
C GLN A 477 -32.93 -6.52 35.40
N ALA A 478 -32.62 -5.33 34.85
CA ALA A 478 -32.44 -4.13 35.63
C ALA A 478 -33.78 -3.77 36.28
N ARG A 479 -33.82 -3.73 37.63
CA ARG A 479 -34.90 -3.12 38.43
C ARG A 479 -34.56 -1.64 38.62
N ASP A 480 -35.46 -0.79 38.17
CA ASP A 480 -35.55 0.61 38.57
C ASP A 480 -35.67 0.74 40.10
N ARG A 481 -34.83 1.58 40.69
CA ARG A 481 -35.16 2.55 41.73
C ARG A 481 -34.14 3.68 41.76
#